data_8c521b909ee56eafdba9325d3654dab6
#
_entry.id   8c521b909ee56eafdba9325d3654dab6
#
_cell.length_a   1.000
_cell.length_b   1.000
_cell.length_c   1.000
_cell.angle_alpha   90.00
_cell.angle_beta   90.00
_cell.angle_gamma   90.00
#
_symmetry.space_group_name_H-M   'P 1'
#
loop_
_entity.id
_entity.type
_entity.pdbx_description
1 polymer ?
#
loop_
_entity_poly.entity_id
_entity_poly.type
_entity_poly.pdbx_seq_one_letter_code
_entity_poly.pdbx_strand_id
1 'polypeptide(L)'
;KIKLLLTILLLAETITANAQNAEKEYLKKVLTNLEKIESATYYVTNESWQPGDSTALSTLHSFIKEYDNPMDSTIGASYVSLDANDTTKLEFCYDGNIRALPYHENKKLAIDDFTFRPLPFRLVSPPFFNHAKNIIRYALTTKDHIVTELKDEGDNYYFKLVIDENQQVEFFGKAYHMPLPPFDIGSTTSIYELWINKSNDLPYKKRREMSHDISVSTCSNLAIN
;
A
#
# COMPACT_ATOMS: atom_id res chain seq x y z
N LYS A 1 46.44 -10.03 -14.32
CA LYS A 1 45.15 -10.69 -13.91
C LYS A 1 44.46 -9.91 -12.78
N ILE A 2 45.16 -9.50 -11.73
CA ILE A 2 44.58 -8.74 -10.58
C ILE A 2 44.05 -7.37 -11.02
N LYS A 3 44.73 -6.61 -11.87
CA LYS A 3 44.26 -5.30 -12.38
C LYS A 3 42.95 -5.43 -13.16
N LEU A 4 42.79 -6.46 -13.99
CA LEU A 4 41.57 -6.73 -14.76
C LEU A 4 40.38 -7.06 -13.83
N LEU A 5 40.62 -7.85 -12.78
CA LEU A 5 39.60 -8.21 -11.79
C LEU A 5 39.12 -6.97 -11.02
N LEU A 6 40.04 -6.09 -10.62
CA LEU A 6 39.73 -4.82 -9.93
C LEU A 6 38.90 -3.87 -10.83
N THR A 7 39.24 -3.81 -12.13
CA THR A 7 38.49 -2.97 -13.08
C THR A 7 37.07 -3.50 -13.30
N ILE A 8 36.89 -4.82 -13.38
CA ILE A 8 35.55 -5.43 -13.49
C ILE A 8 34.71 -5.19 -12.23
N LEU A 9 35.33 -5.28 -11.03
CA LEU A 9 34.66 -5.03 -9.77
C LEU A 9 34.20 -3.56 -9.68
N LEU A 10 35.06 -2.61 -10.00
CA LEU A 10 34.74 -1.17 -10.01
C LEU A 10 33.64 -0.83 -11.04
N LEU A 11 33.64 -1.47 -12.21
CA LEU A 11 32.59 -1.29 -13.21
C LEU A 11 31.25 -1.87 -12.72
N ALA A 12 31.25 -3.02 -12.05
CA ALA A 12 30.03 -3.58 -11.49
C ALA A 12 29.43 -2.71 -10.41
N GLU A 13 30.24 -2.14 -9.51
CA GLU A 13 29.77 -1.22 -8.46
C GLU A 13 29.18 0.09 -9.03
N THR A 14 29.77 0.62 -10.11
CA THR A 14 29.24 1.85 -10.75
C THR A 14 27.92 1.59 -11.48
N ILE A 15 27.73 0.42 -12.08
CA ILE A 15 26.48 0.06 -12.76
C ILE A 15 25.35 -0.13 -11.72
N THR A 16 25.63 -0.81 -10.61
CA THR A 16 24.63 -1.02 -9.55
C THR A 16 24.24 0.30 -8.86
N ALA A 17 25.20 1.18 -8.57
CA ALA A 17 24.91 2.49 -8.00
C ALA A 17 24.06 3.38 -8.92
N ASN A 18 24.33 3.36 -10.23
CA ASN A 18 23.54 4.10 -11.20
C ASN A 18 22.11 3.54 -11.34
N ALA A 19 21.94 2.22 -11.30
CA ALA A 19 20.62 1.57 -11.36
C ALA A 19 19.77 1.93 -10.13
N GLN A 20 20.35 1.85 -8.93
CA GLN A 20 19.66 2.25 -7.69
C GLN A 20 19.27 3.73 -7.69
N ASN A 21 20.11 4.60 -8.25
CA ASN A 21 19.79 6.01 -8.33
C ASN A 21 18.62 6.27 -9.30
N ALA A 22 18.60 5.60 -10.46
CA ALA A 22 17.51 5.69 -11.43
C ALA A 22 16.18 5.18 -10.85
N GLU A 23 16.20 4.08 -10.09
CA GLU A 23 15.03 3.56 -9.36
C GLU A 23 14.48 4.61 -8.39
N LYS A 24 15.33 5.18 -7.54
CA LYS A 24 14.93 6.20 -6.57
C LYS A 24 14.34 7.44 -7.24
N GLU A 25 14.94 7.90 -8.32
CA GLU A 25 14.41 9.06 -9.07
C GLU A 25 13.04 8.75 -9.69
N TYR A 26 12.84 7.54 -10.21
CA TYR A 26 11.54 7.13 -10.72
C TYR A 26 10.49 7.06 -9.60
N LEU A 27 10.81 6.44 -8.46
CA LEU A 27 9.89 6.37 -7.31
C LEU A 27 9.55 7.76 -6.75
N LYS A 28 10.49 8.72 -6.75
CA LYS A 28 10.20 10.13 -6.41
C LYS A 28 9.19 10.76 -7.37
N LYS A 29 9.30 10.48 -8.66
CA LYS A 29 8.34 10.94 -9.67
C LYS A 29 6.94 10.39 -9.38
N VAL A 30 6.84 9.08 -9.13
CA VAL A 30 5.58 8.41 -8.77
C VAL A 30 4.99 9.00 -7.49
N LEU A 31 5.81 9.17 -6.46
CA LEU A 31 5.38 9.80 -5.20
C LEU A 31 4.85 11.21 -5.42
N THR A 32 5.55 12.03 -6.21
CA THR A 32 5.11 13.39 -6.55
C THR A 32 3.76 13.40 -7.27
N ASN A 33 3.50 12.41 -8.13
CA ASN A 33 2.20 12.29 -8.80
C ASN A 33 1.09 11.87 -7.83
N LEU A 34 1.39 10.93 -6.91
CA LEU A 34 0.45 10.53 -5.86
C LEU A 34 0.14 11.67 -4.88
N GLU A 35 1.12 12.52 -4.58
CA GLU A 35 0.94 13.68 -3.68
C GLU A 35 0.12 14.82 -4.30
N LYS A 36 -0.06 14.82 -5.63
CA LYS A 36 -0.93 15.78 -6.33
C LYS A 36 -2.40 15.36 -6.35
N ILE A 37 -2.72 14.13 -5.99
CA ILE A 37 -4.09 13.64 -5.98
C ILE A 37 -4.80 14.23 -4.76
N GLU A 38 -5.66 15.21 -4.99
CA GLU A 38 -6.53 15.77 -3.95
C GLU A 38 -7.75 14.88 -3.71
N SER A 39 -8.30 14.32 -4.79
CA SER A 39 -9.35 13.31 -4.71
C SER A 39 -9.31 12.35 -5.89
N ALA A 40 -9.79 11.13 -5.66
CA ALA A 40 -9.90 10.10 -6.68
C ALA A 40 -11.17 9.28 -6.48
N THR A 41 -11.78 8.86 -7.59
CA THR A 41 -12.83 7.85 -7.60
C THR A 41 -12.42 6.68 -8.49
N TYR A 42 -12.69 5.47 -8.04
CA TYR A 42 -12.29 4.26 -8.75
C TYR A 42 -13.05 3.03 -8.24
N TYR A 43 -13.09 1.99 -9.06
CA TYR A 43 -13.48 0.66 -8.61
C TYR A 43 -12.24 -0.08 -8.13
N VAL A 44 -12.37 -0.84 -7.06
CA VAL A 44 -11.32 -1.71 -6.55
C VAL A 44 -11.84 -3.12 -6.35
N THR A 45 -11.05 -4.10 -6.80
CA THR A 45 -11.21 -5.51 -6.44
C THR A 45 -10.16 -5.85 -5.41
N ASN A 46 -10.59 -6.25 -4.23
CA ASN A 46 -9.74 -6.72 -3.15
C ASN A 46 -9.90 -8.23 -3.00
N GLU A 47 -8.80 -8.93 -3.10
CA GLU A 47 -8.73 -10.37 -2.92
C GLU A 47 -7.80 -10.68 -1.74
N SER A 48 -8.12 -11.72 -0.97
CA SER A 48 -7.29 -12.19 0.15
C SER A 48 -7.09 -13.69 0.12
N TRP A 49 -5.90 -14.13 0.55
CA TRP A 49 -5.50 -15.53 0.66
C TRP A 49 -4.78 -15.77 1.98
N GLN A 50 -4.73 -17.01 2.44
CA GLN A 50 -3.69 -17.47 3.34
C GLN A 50 -2.47 -17.94 2.53
N PRO A 51 -1.26 -17.82 3.08
CA PRO A 51 -0.06 -18.37 2.43
C PRO A 51 -0.22 -19.85 2.11
N GLY A 52 0.00 -20.22 0.85
CA GLY A 52 -0.16 -21.57 0.34
C GLY A 52 -1.50 -21.89 -0.32
N ASP A 53 -2.51 -21.03 -0.19
CA ASP A 53 -3.78 -21.23 -0.87
C ASP A 53 -3.68 -20.96 -2.37
N SER A 54 -4.36 -21.76 -3.17
CA SER A 54 -4.49 -21.60 -4.62
C SER A 54 -5.68 -20.76 -5.05
N THR A 55 -6.64 -20.54 -4.14
CA THR A 55 -7.88 -19.79 -4.39
C THR A 55 -8.05 -18.71 -3.35
N ALA A 56 -8.60 -17.56 -3.74
CA ALA A 56 -8.89 -16.49 -2.79
C ALA A 56 -9.93 -16.93 -1.76
N LEU A 57 -9.68 -16.60 -0.49
CA LEU A 57 -10.64 -16.78 0.61
C LEU A 57 -11.81 -15.81 0.48
N SER A 58 -11.54 -14.62 0.02
CA SER A 58 -12.55 -13.59 -0.21
C SER A 58 -12.20 -12.73 -1.39
N THR A 59 -13.22 -12.27 -2.09
CA THR A 59 -13.14 -11.26 -3.15
C THR A 59 -14.20 -10.22 -2.90
N LEU A 60 -13.79 -8.96 -2.77
CA LEU A 60 -14.67 -7.82 -2.54
C LEU A 60 -14.54 -6.84 -3.71
N HIS A 61 -15.66 -6.31 -4.17
CA HIS A 61 -15.71 -5.31 -5.22
C HIS A 61 -16.35 -4.06 -4.67
N SER A 62 -15.62 -2.96 -4.63
CA SER A 62 -16.10 -1.70 -4.07
C SER A 62 -15.88 -0.53 -5.02
N PHE A 63 -16.75 0.47 -4.94
CA PHE A 63 -16.54 1.78 -5.54
C PHE A 63 -16.05 2.74 -4.45
N ILE A 64 -14.87 3.32 -4.66
CA ILE A 64 -14.20 4.16 -3.68
C ILE A 64 -14.23 5.62 -4.12
N LYS A 65 -14.48 6.50 -3.14
CA LYS A 65 -14.20 7.94 -3.22
C LYS A 65 -13.17 8.26 -2.16
N GLU A 66 -11.95 8.53 -2.60
CA GLU A 66 -10.79 8.81 -1.75
C GLU A 66 -10.45 10.30 -1.82
N TYR A 67 -10.10 10.90 -0.68
CA TYR A 67 -9.70 12.29 -0.54
C TYR A 67 -8.41 12.37 0.28
N ASP A 68 -7.46 13.19 -0.15
CA ASP A 68 -6.30 13.53 0.67
C ASP A 68 -6.76 14.34 1.88
N ASN A 69 -6.28 13.97 3.07
CA ASN A 69 -6.63 14.67 4.30
C ASN A 69 -5.37 14.82 5.18
N PRO A 70 -4.52 15.80 4.89
CA PRO A 70 -3.25 15.98 5.60
C PRO A 70 -3.44 16.35 7.08
N MET A 71 -4.64 16.76 7.49
CA MET A 71 -4.97 17.04 8.90
C MET A 71 -5.28 15.77 9.70
N ASP A 72 -5.58 14.66 9.02
CA ASP A 72 -5.78 13.38 9.68
C ASP A 72 -4.42 12.74 10.04
N SER A 73 -4.17 12.62 11.33
CA SER A 73 -2.94 12.01 11.86
C SER A 73 -2.94 10.47 11.82
N THR A 74 -4.07 9.85 11.50
CA THR A 74 -4.26 8.40 11.49
C THR A 74 -3.75 7.78 10.19
N ILE A 75 -4.38 8.11 9.07
CA ILE A 75 -3.99 7.58 7.75
C ILE A 75 -3.64 8.68 6.73
N GLY A 76 -3.98 9.94 7.01
CA GLY A 76 -3.75 11.06 6.10
C GLY A 76 -4.72 11.08 4.92
N ALA A 77 -5.90 10.46 5.06
CA ALA A 77 -6.94 10.40 4.04
C ALA A 77 -8.32 10.30 4.66
N SER A 78 -9.34 10.68 3.91
CA SER A 78 -10.73 10.33 4.18
C SER A 78 -11.31 9.61 2.97
N TYR A 79 -12.25 8.68 3.19
CA TYR A 79 -12.82 7.94 2.07
C TYR A 79 -14.17 7.31 2.37
N VAL A 80 -14.88 7.02 1.29
CA VAL A 80 -16.14 6.29 1.29
C VAL A 80 -15.98 5.07 0.39
N SER A 81 -16.37 3.90 0.90
CA SER A 81 -16.53 2.65 0.14
C SER A 81 -18.00 2.34 -0.04
N LEU A 82 -18.39 2.13 -1.27
CA LEU A 82 -19.74 1.75 -1.68
C LEU A 82 -19.69 0.41 -2.39
N ASP A 83 -20.78 -0.36 -2.35
CA ASP A 83 -20.92 -1.59 -3.12
C ASP A 83 -20.74 -1.29 -4.62
N ALA A 84 -19.86 -2.02 -5.31
CA ALA A 84 -19.58 -1.77 -6.72
C ALA A 84 -20.77 -1.99 -7.65
N ASN A 85 -21.75 -2.86 -7.25
CA ASN A 85 -22.95 -3.15 -8.00
C ASN A 85 -24.10 -2.19 -7.67
N ASP A 86 -24.07 -1.58 -6.49
CA ASP A 86 -25.06 -0.62 -6.01
C ASP A 86 -24.36 0.53 -5.27
N THR A 87 -23.95 1.54 -6.00
CA THR A 87 -23.23 2.69 -5.43
C THR A 87 -24.08 3.60 -4.52
N THR A 88 -25.33 3.24 -4.24
CA THR A 88 -26.14 3.86 -3.19
C THR A 88 -25.96 3.17 -1.84
N LYS A 89 -25.38 1.99 -1.83
CA LYS A 89 -25.17 1.17 -0.64
C LYS A 89 -23.79 1.44 -0.03
N LEU A 90 -23.79 2.09 1.12
CA LEU A 90 -22.57 2.35 1.89
C LEU A 90 -22.04 1.04 2.48
N GLU A 91 -20.75 0.77 2.29
CA GLU A 91 -20.02 -0.33 2.96
C GLU A 91 -19.15 0.18 4.11
N PHE A 92 -18.55 1.36 3.93
CA PHE A 92 -17.64 1.95 4.90
C PHE A 92 -17.47 3.43 4.63
N CYS A 93 -17.27 4.23 5.68
CA CYS A 93 -16.72 5.57 5.52
C CYS A 93 -15.80 5.96 6.69
N TYR A 94 -14.86 6.84 6.38
CA TYR A 94 -13.94 7.45 7.32
C TYR A 94 -13.66 8.91 6.90
N ASP A 95 -13.81 9.85 7.83
CA ASP A 95 -13.65 11.28 7.58
C ASP A 95 -12.41 11.91 8.22
N GLY A 96 -11.59 11.10 8.90
CA GLY A 96 -10.43 11.53 9.69
C GLY A 96 -10.68 11.45 11.20
N ASN A 97 -11.92 11.50 11.64
CA ASN A 97 -12.32 11.44 13.05
C ASN A 97 -13.27 10.29 13.35
N ILE A 98 -14.18 10.04 12.43
CA ILE A 98 -15.26 9.06 12.61
C ILE A 98 -15.12 7.99 11.54
N ARG A 99 -15.21 6.74 11.97
CA ARG A 99 -15.40 5.59 11.11
C ARG A 99 -16.81 5.05 11.27
N ALA A 100 -17.51 4.83 10.17
CA ALA A 100 -18.82 4.18 10.16
C ALA A 100 -18.81 2.92 9.30
N LEU A 101 -19.35 1.82 9.87
CA LEU A 101 -19.45 0.51 9.24
C LEU A 101 -20.89 0.02 9.34
N PRO A 102 -21.66 0.02 8.23
CA PRO A 102 -23.02 -0.50 8.20
C PRO A 102 -23.04 -2.04 8.22
N TYR A 103 -23.94 -2.60 9.01
CA TYR A 103 -24.31 -4.02 9.01
C TYR A 103 -25.72 -4.14 8.41
N HIS A 104 -25.80 -4.22 7.09
CA HIS A 104 -27.07 -4.16 6.35
C HIS A 104 -28.09 -5.23 6.75
N GLU A 105 -27.62 -6.46 6.99
CA GLU A 105 -28.47 -7.57 7.40
C GLU A 105 -29.19 -7.29 8.73
N ASN A 106 -28.51 -6.67 9.65
CA ASN A 106 -29.00 -6.38 10.99
C ASN A 106 -29.57 -4.96 11.13
N LYS A 107 -29.54 -4.15 10.05
CA LYS A 107 -29.92 -2.73 10.06
C LYS A 107 -29.21 -1.93 11.17
N LYS A 108 -27.94 -2.23 11.42
CA LYS A 108 -27.11 -1.60 12.43
C LYS A 108 -26.01 -0.80 11.78
N LEU A 109 -25.53 0.23 12.50
CA LEU A 109 -24.37 1.02 12.12
C LEU A 109 -23.38 1.02 13.31
N ALA A 110 -22.18 0.50 13.10
CA ALA A 110 -21.10 0.72 14.06
C ALA A 110 -20.44 2.05 13.77
N ILE A 111 -20.24 2.85 14.81
CA ILE A 111 -19.56 4.14 14.74
C ILE A 111 -18.40 4.10 15.73
N ASP A 112 -17.21 4.41 15.25
CA ASP A 112 -16.03 4.62 16.07
C ASP A 112 -15.65 6.11 15.97
N ASP A 113 -15.61 6.79 17.11
CA ASP A 113 -15.15 8.15 17.23
C ASP A 113 -13.71 8.16 17.75
N PHE A 114 -12.76 8.46 16.88
CA PHE A 114 -11.33 8.46 17.20
C PHE A 114 -10.90 9.71 17.97
N THR A 115 -11.74 10.75 18.03
CA THR A 115 -11.48 11.93 18.88
C THR A 115 -11.67 11.58 20.35
N PHE A 116 -12.58 10.65 20.65
CA PHE A 116 -12.88 10.21 22.01
C PHE A 116 -12.01 9.03 22.47
N ARG A 117 -11.63 8.15 21.53
CA ARG A 117 -10.75 7.00 21.80
C ARG A 117 -9.60 7.01 20.81
N PRO A 118 -8.52 7.72 21.12
CA PRO A 118 -7.34 7.65 20.26
C PRO A 118 -6.84 6.21 20.19
N LEU A 119 -6.46 5.79 18.98
CA LEU A 119 -5.95 4.45 18.69
C LEU A 119 -5.03 3.92 19.81
N PRO A 120 -5.16 2.60 20.21
CA PRO A 120 -4.45 1.62 19.38
C PRO A 120 -5.27 0.43 18.90
N PHE A 121 -6.56 0.34 19.11
CA PHE A 121 -7.25 -0.95 18.99
C PHE A 121 -8.03 -1.19 17.70
N ARG A 122 -8.23 -0.16 16.85
CA ARG A 122 -8.94 -0.31 15.58
C ARG A 122 -8.27 0.56 14.52
N LEU A 123 -7.33 -0.05 13.84
CA LEU A 123 -6.63 0.58 12.73
C LEU A 123 -7.61 0.78 11.56
N VAL A 124 -7.52 1.93 10.91
CA VAL A 124 -8.25 2.22 9.68
C VAL A 124 -7.36 1.81 8.52
N SER A 125 -7.81 0.87 7.69
CA SER A 125 -7.08 0.51 6.48
C SER A 125 -7.08 1.70 5.51
N PRO A 126 -5.93 2.14 5.03
CA PRO A 126 -5.87 3.26 4.10
C PRO A 126 -6.46 2.87 2.74
N PRO A 127 -7.09 3.81 2.01
CA PRO A 127 -7.55 3.59 0.66
C PRO A 127 -6.38 3.38 -0.31
N PHE A 128 -6.66 3.04 -1.56
CA PHE A 128 -5.66 2.50 -2.48
C PHE A 128 -4.47 3.44 -2.71
N PHE A 129 -4.73 4.70 -3.11
CA PHE A 129 -3.65 5.64 -3.46
C PHE A 129 -2.90 6.16 -2.24
N ASN A 130 -3.61 6.39 -1.13
CA ASN A 130 -2.97 6.74 0.13
C ASN A 130 -2.03 5.63 0.62
N HIS A 131 -2.45 4.37 0.53
CA HIS A 131 -1.60 3.23 0.89
C HIS A 131 -0.35 3.15 0.00
N ALA A 132 -0.52 3.24 -1.32
CA ALA A 132 0.59 3.23 -2.27
C ALA A 132 1.56 4.41 -2.03
N LYS A 133 1.03 5.61 -1.76
CA LYS A 133 1.81 6.80 -1.38
C LYS A 133 2.71 6.53 -0.17
N ASN A 134 2.16 5.90 0.87
CA ASN A 134 2.89 5.61 2.10
C ASN A 134 3.96 4.52 1.91
N ILE A 135 3.69 3.48 1.13
CA ILE A 135 4.68 2.45 0.76
C ILE A 135 5.89 3.08 0.06
N ILE A 136 5.64 3.89 -0.97
CA ILE A 136 6.73 4.52 -1.75
C ILE A 136 7.49 5.53 -0.89
N ARG A 137 6.79 6.35 -0.10
CA ARG A 137 7.43 7.29 0.83
C ARG A 137 8.35 6.58 1.81
N TYR A 138 7.89 5.48 2.38
CA TYR A 138 8.70 4.67 3.30
C TYR A 138 9.93 4.11 2.59
N ALA A 139 9.80 3.52 1.41
CA ALA A 139 10.92 2.98 0.64
C ALA A 139 12.00 4.04 0.33
N LEU A 140 11.60 5.31 0.17
CA LEU A 140 12.51 6.43 -0.12
C LEU A 140 13.16 7.04 1.12
N THR A 141 12.57 6.91 2.31
CA THR A 141 12.94 7.70 3.49
C THR A 141 13.33 6.88 4.71
N THR A 142 12.98 5.59 4.76
CA THR A 142 13.28 4.74 5.91
C THR A 142 14.76 4.53 6.12
N LYS A 143 15.12 4.26 7.38
CA LYS A 143 16.45 3.77 7.80
C LYS A 143 16.43 2.28 8.13
N ASP A 144 15.26 1.66 8.08
CA ASP A 144 15.08 0.25 8.33
C ASP A 144 15.76 -0.58 7.23
N HIS A 145 16.04 -1.82 7.53
CA HIS A 145 16.65 -2.73 6.56
C HIS A 145 15.60 -3.15 5.52
N ILE A 146 15.76 -2.60 4.32
CA ILE A 146 14.86 -2.88 3.19
C ILE A 146 15.65 -3.33 1.95
N VAL A 147 14.96 -4.10 1.11
CA VAL A 147 15.40 -4.40 -0.26
C VAL A 147 14.32 -3.90 -1.21
N THR A 148 14.73 -3.14 -2.22
CA THR A 148 13.83 -2.66 -3.28
C THR A 148 14.24 -3.23 -4.64
N GLU A 149 13.28 -3.41 -5.51
CA GLU A 149 13.47 -3.85 -6.88
C GLU A 149 12.48 -3.13 -7.79
N LEU A 150 12.96 -2.55 -8.88
CA LEU A 150 12.12 -1.96 -9.93
C LEU A 150 12.42 -2.67 -11.25
N LYS A 151 11.40 -3.28 -11.86
CA LYS A 151 11.47 -3.98 -13.14
C LYS A 151 10.62 -3.29 -14.18
N ASP A 152 11.13 -3.26 -15.41
CA ASP A 152 10.36 -2.90 -16.59
C ASP A 152 9.56 -4.11 -17.09
N GLU A 153 8.23 -4.01 -17.08
CA GLU A 153 7.29 -5.03 -17.56
C GLU A 153 6.46 -4.51 -18.75
N GLY A 154 7.12 -3.91 -19.72
CA GLY A 154 6.46 -3.40 -20.93
C GLY A 154 5.68 -2.12 -20.67
N ASP A 155 4.36 -2.17 -20.61
CA ASP A 155 3.50 -0.99 -20.35
C ASP A 155 3.51 -0.54 -18.90
N ASN A 156 4.11 -1.34 -18.02
CA ASN A 156 4.14 -1.09 -16.58
C ASN A 156 5.56 -1.17 -16.03
N TYR A 157 5.75 -0.55 -14.86
CA TYR A 157 6.82 -0.89 -13.95
C TYR A 157 6.27 -1.74 -12.80
N TYR A 158 6.99 -2.80 -12.47
CA TYR A 158 6.79 -3.58 -11.25
C TYR A 158 7.77 -3.09 -10.19
N PHE A 159 7.26 -2.67 -9.05
CA PHE A 159 8.05 -2.30 -7.88
C PHE A 159 7.80 -3.27 -6.74
N LYS A 160 8.87 -3.75 -6.12
CA LYS A 160 8.83 -4.61 -4.94
C LYS A 160 9.61 -3.97 -3.80
N LEU A 161 9.02 -3.97 -2.63
CA LEU A 161 9.63 -3.58 -1.36
C LEU A 161 9.57 -4.79 -0.41
N VAL A 162 10.72 -5.21 0.07
CA VAL A 162 10.86 -6.23 1.12
C VAL A 162 11.40 -5.55 2.37
N ILE A 163 10.68 -5.69 3.48
CA ILE A 163 11.06 -5.15 4.78
C ILE A 163 11.40 -6.34 5.66
N ASP A 164 12.69 -6.48 5.99
CA ASP A 164 13.22 -7.55 6.82
C ASP A 164 13.65 -6.99 8.19
N GLU A 165 12.64 -6.72 9.00
CA GLU A 165 12.80 -6.24 10.37
C GLU A 165 12.38 -7.34 11.35
N ASN A 166 12.63 -7.13 12.65
CA ASN A 166 12.18 -8.04 13.70
C ASN A 166 10.67 -7.94 13.99
N GLN A 167 9.93 -7.20 13.17
CA GLN A 167 8.50 -6.96 13.29
C GLN A 167 7.89 -6.80 11.90
N GLN A 168 6.66 -7.26 11.74
CA GLN A 168 5.91 -6.96 10.52
C GLN A 168 5.55 -5.48 10.49
N VAL A 169 5.63 -4.89 9.29
CA VAL A 169 5.39 -3.45 9.07
C VAL A 169 4.15 -3.28 8.20
N GLU A 170 3.16 -2.55 8.70
CA GLU A 170 1.94 -2.17 7.98
C GLU A 170 1.90 -0.64 7.83
N PHE A 171 1.12 -0.15 6.86
CA PHE A 171 1.03 1.29 6.56
C PHE A 171 -0.35 1.83 6.89
N PHE A 172 -0.43 2.64 7.94
CA PHE A 172 -1.63 3.37 8.37
C PHE A 172 -1.29 4.88 8.43
N GLY A 173 -1.07 5.48 7.24
CA GLY A 173 -0.58 6.86 7.10
C GLY A 173 0.93 7.02 7.37
N LYS A 174 1.50 6.17 8.19
CA LYS A 174 2.94 5.98 8.43
C LYS A 174 3.22 4.50 8.64
N ALA A 175 4.49 4.12 8.65
CA ALA A 175 4.88 2.75 8.98
C ALA A 175 4.47 2.44 10.43
N TYR A 176 3.79 1.33 10.61
CA TYR A 176 3.39 0.78 11.90
C TYR A 176 4.06 -0.57 12.08
N HIS A 177 4.98 -0.64 13.04
CA HIS A 177 5.65 -1.88 13.41
C HIS A 177 4.75 -2.67 14.34
N MET A 178 4.21 -3.79 13.85
CA MET A 178 3.29 -4.61 14.63
C MET A 178 4.04 -5.28 15.77
N PRO A 179 3.53 -5.20 17.00
CA PRO A 179 4.11 -5.92 18.12
C PRO A 179 4.18 -7.42 17.82
N LEU A 180 5.31 -8.06 18.14
CA LEU A 180 5.42 -9.50 18.02
C LEU A 180 4.44 -10.17 18.98
N PRO A 181 3.64 -11.15 18.50
CA PRO A 181 2.80 -11.94 19.37
C PRO A 181 3.68 -12.85 20.26
N PRO A 182 3.15 -13.33 21.38
CA PRO A 182 3.89 -14.19 22.31
C PRO A 182 4.12 -15.64 21.78
N PHE A 183 3.83 -15.88 20.52
CA PHE A 183 4.01 -17.16 19.83
C PHE A 183 4.75 -16.95 18.51
N ASP A 184 5.38 -18.00 17.99
CA ASP A 184 6.09 -17.94 16.72
C ASP A 184 5.12 -17.70 15.57
N ILE A 185 5.39 -16.65 14.78
CA ILE A 185 4.63 -16.31 13.57
C ILE A 185 5.36 -16.76 12.29
N GLY A 186 6.49 -17.48 12.42
CA GLY A 186 7.29 -18.00 11.33
C GLY A 186 8.16 -16.95 10.64
N SER A 187 7.59 -15.91 10.06
CA SER A 187 8.34 -14.85 9.37
C SER A 187 7.90 -13.46 9.83
N THR A 188 8.85 -12.57 10.01
CA THR A 188 8.63 -11.15 10.27
C THR A 188 8.74 -10.30 9.01
N THR A 189 9.05 -10.89 7.88
CA THR A 189 9.19 -10.19 6.60
C THR A 189 7.84 -9.67 6.12
N SER A 190 7.82 -8.41 5.70
CA SER A 190 6.67 -7.77 5.04
C SER A 190 7.04 -7.48 3.59
N ILE A 191 6.20 -7.91 2.65
CA ILE A 191 6.43 -7.72 1.22
C ILE A 191 5.30 -6.87 0.65
N TYR A 192 5.69 -5.81 -0.07
CA TYR A 192 4.78 -4.93 -0.80
C TYR A 192 5.18 -4.88 -2.27
N GLU A 193 4.22 -5.05 -3.14
CA GLU A 193 4.42 -5.02 -4.58
C GLU A 193 3.42 -4.03 -5.20
N LEU A 194 3.90 -3.21 -6.14
CA LEU A 194 3.11 -2.24 -6.88
C LEU A 194 3.34 -2.42 -8.38
N TRP A 195 2.26 -2.42 -9.16
CA TRP A 195 2.30 -2.31 -10.62
C TRP A 195 1.89 -0.89 -10.98
N ILE A 196 2.81 -0.18 -11.64
CA ILE A 196 2.70 1.26 -11.94
C ILE A 196 2.58 1.41 -13.45
N ASN A 197 1.49 2.01 -13.92
CA ASN A 197 1.27 2.24 -15.32
C ASN A 197 2.19 3.36 -15.84
N LYS A 198 2.97 3.10 -16.89
CA LYS A 198 3.93 4.05 -17.48
C LYS A 198 3.27 5.25 -18.14
N SER A 199 1.99 5.16 -18.55
CA SER A 199 1.31 6.26 -19.24
C SER A 199 0.98 7.42 -18.31
N ASN A 200 0.80 7.18 -17.01
CA ASN A 200 0.43 8.18 -16.02
C ASN A 200 1.29 8.14 -14.75
N ASP A 201 2.23 7.19 -14.65
CA ASP A 201 3.08 6.95 -13.47
C ASP A 201 2.26 6.78 -12.17
N LEU A 202 1.11 6.10 -12.25
CA LEU A 202 0.28 5.79 -11.09
C LEU A 202 0.16 4.27 -10.90
N PRO A 203 0.19 3.78 -9.66
CA PRO A 203 -0.09 2.38 -9.38
C PRO A 203 -1.55 2.07 -9.67
N TYR A 204 -1.81 0.90 -10.28
CA TYR A 204 -3.15 0.38 -10.52
C TYR A 204 -3.40 -0.96 -9.85
N LYS A 205 -2.33 -1.62 -9.39
CA LYS A 205 -2.42 -2.88 -8.64
C LYS A 205 -1.39 -2.87 -7.53
N LYS A 206 -1.76 -3.38 -6.39
CA LYS A 206 -0.88 -3.61 -5.24
C LYS A 206 -1.08 -5.00 -4.67
N ARG A 207 -0.01 -5.58 -4.13
CA ARG A 207 -0.03 -6.81 -3.35
C ARG A 207 0.73 -6.60 -2.06
N ARG A 208 0.19 -7.13 -0.98
CA ARG A 208 0.84 -7.22 0.32
C ARG A 208 0.93 -8.70 0.71
N GLU A 209 2.06 -9.09 1.27
CA GLU A 209 2.25 -10.42 1.86
C GLU A 209 2.86 -10.27 3.24
N MET A 210 2.24 -10.92 4.20
CA MET A 210 2.65 -11.06 5.59
C MET A 210 2.74 -12.54 5.94
N SER A 211 3.17 -12.88 7.17
CA SER A 211 3.29 -14.27 7.61
C SER A 211 1.98 -15.07 7.53
N HIS A 212 0.85 -14.41 7.65
CA HIS A 212 -0.46 -15.07 7.83
C HIS A 212 -1.50 -14.67 6.80
N ASP A 213 -1.23 -13.65 5.98
CA ASP A 213 -2.17 -13.22 4.94
C ASP A 213 -1.48 -12.65 3.71
N ILE A 214 -2.14 -12.79 2.57
CA ILE A 214 -1.80 -12.16 1.32
C ILE A 214 -3.03 -11.38 0.85
N SER A 215 -2.84 -10.13 0.45
CA SER A 215 -3.91 -9.33 -0.14
C SER A 215 -3.48 -8.71 -1.47
N VAL A 216 -4.40 -8.70 -2.44
CA VAL A 216 -4.21 -8.03 -3.73
C VAL A 216 -5.35 -7.05 -3.95
N SER A 217 -5.01 -5.83 -4.32
CA SER A 217 -6.00 -4.82 -4.71
C SER A 217 -5.73 -4.38 -6.13
N THR A 218 -6.74 -4.42 -6.99
CA THR A 218 -6.67 -3.95 -8.37
C THR A 218 -7.66 -2.83 -8.60
N CYS A 219 -7.14 -1.67 -9.02
CA CYS A 219 -7.89 -0.46 -9.29
C CYS A 219 -8.27 -0.37 -10.77
N SER A 220 -9.48 0.08 -11.08
CA SER A 220 -9.98 0.32 -12.43
C SER A 220 -10.87 1.55 -12.49
N ASN A 221 -11.12 2.07 -13.70
CA ASN A 221 -11.99 3.22 -13.97
C ASN A 221 -11.63 4.45 -13.10
N LEU A 222 -10.33 4.77 -13.05
CA LEU A 222 -9.81 5.85 -12.24
C LEU A 222 -10.21 7.22 -12.81
N ALA A 223 -10.78 8.07 -11.98
CA ALA A 223 -10.95 9.50 -12.22
C ALA A 223 -10.29 10.29 -11.07
N ILE A 224 -9.48 11.27 -11.41
CA ILE A 224 -8.72 12.13 -10.49
C ILE A 224 -9.16 13.58 -10.66
N ASN A 225 -9.31 14.28 -9.55
CA ASN A 225 -9.54 15.72 -9.49
C ASN A 225 -8.45 16.39 -8.65
#